data_68ce78b03dbd6f6cd192acfadb50b468
#
_entry.id   68ce78b03dbd6f6cd192acfadb50b468
#
_cell.length_a   1.000
_cell.length_b   1.000
_cell.length_c   1.000
_cell.angle_alpha   90.00
_cell.angle_beta   90.00
_cell.angle_gamma   90.00
#
_symmetry.space_group_name_H-M   'P 1'
#
loop_
_entity.id
_entity.type
_entity.pdbx_description
1 polymer ?
#
loop_
_entity_poly.entity_id
_entity_poly.type
_entity_poly.pdbx_seq_one_letter_code
_entity_poly.pdbx_strand_id
1 'polypeptide(L)'
;MLRRTFLFGTALALTGCAATGPISKGALSADYAEGSVTSVVVLPLLYSSRVAAYQPTVQFELAAALQEKNPKLRFMATNEALTRLSTGDGVLASRDLSYAVFNKQEVKAEDLKKVQTVLGVDAAMIGGYVNAEGNRVEMPLSIIDLRNGEIIWTGVSAGWFKSSVTDKRFSSDLDLTMKEGLSKLHSMMPKF
;
A
#
# COMPACT_ATOMS: atom_id res chain seq x y z
N MET A 1 22.07 43.62 -44.56
CA MET A 1 22.66 43.40 -43.21
C MET A 1 21.54 43.41 -42.21
N LEU A 2 21.05 42.24 -41.79
CA LEU A 2 19.99 42.10 -40.78
C LEU A 2 20.64 41.81 -39.43
N ARG A 3 20.50 42.73 -38.49
CA ARG A 3 20.86 42.52 -37.07
C ARG A 3 19.80 41.69 -36.40
N ARG A 4 20.11 40.45 -36.03
CA ARG A 4 19.29 39.61 -35.15
C ARG A 4 19.54 39.99 -33.69
N THR A 5 18.55 40.58 -33.06
CA THR A 5 18.53 40.85 -31.62
C THR A 5 18.19 39.56 -30.89
N PHE A 6 19.12 39.01 -30.10
CA PHE A 6 18.85 37.90 -29.19
C PHE A 6 18.19 38.42 -27.91
N LEU A 7 16.96 38.08 -27.71
CA LEU A 7 16.23 38.25 -26.44
C LEU A 7 16.68 37.13 -25.50
N PHE A 8 17.45 37.49 -24.48
CA PHE A 8 17.72 36.63 -23.35
C PHE A 8 16.44 36.54 -22.49
N GLY A 9 15.73 35.44 -22.62
CA GLY A 9 14.64 35.08 -21.72
C GLY A 9 15.22 34.67 -20.37
N THR A 10 14.97 35.48 -19.34
CA THR A 10 15.29 35.19 -17.94
C THR A 10 14.42 34.05 -17.48
N ALA A 11 14.97 32.84 -17.36
CA ALA A 11 14.30 31.71 -16.72
C ALA A 11 14.17 32.01 -15.23
N LEU A 12 12.98 32.42 -14.78
CA LEU A 12 12.63 32.42 -13.38
C LEU A 12 12.67 30.97 -12.88
N ALA A 13 13.72 30.61 -12.18
CA ALA A 13 13.78 29.41 -11.37
C ALA A 13 12.74 29.53 -10.25
N LEU A 14 11.56 28.98 -10.48
CA LEU A 14 10.58 28.71 -9.42
C LEU A 14 11.21 27.66 -8.52
N THR A 15 11.95 28.09 -7.49
CA THR A 15 12.26 27.26 -6.31
C THR A 15 10.93 26.98 -5.63
N GLY A 16 10.21 25.96 -6.12
CA GLY A 16 9.07 25.41 -5.45
C GLY A 16 9.53 24.90 -4.09
N CYS A 17 9.12 25.58 -3.03
CA CYS A 17 9.16 25.01 -1.68
C CYS A 17 8.52 23.64 -1.79
N ALA A 18 9.32 22.57 -1.66
CA ALA A 18 8.80 21.22 -1.59
C ALA A 18 7.82 21.20 -0.40
N ALA A 19 6.53 21.10 -0.72
CA ALA A 19 5.51 20.98 0.29
C ALA A 19 5.85 19.74 1.13
N THR A 20 6.26 19.96 2.37
CA THR A 20 6.54 18.90 3.36
C THR A 20 5.25 18.26 3.88
N GLY A 21 4.18 18.39 3.13
CA GLY A 21 2.91 17.76 3.42
C GLY A 21 2.93 16.25 3.17
N PRO A 22 2.06 15.48 3.84
CA PRO A 22 1.97 14.05 3.63
C PRO A 22 1.64 13.72 2.17
N ILE A 23 2.43 12.84 1.58
CA ILE A 23 2.21 12.36 0.22
C ILE A 23 1.19 11.23 0.29
N SER A 24 0.13 11.33 -0.53
CA SER A 24 -0.83 10.26 -0.71
C SER A 24 -1.15 10.13 -2.20
N LYS A 25 -0.96 8.95 -2.74
CA LYS A 25 -1.21 8.64 -4.14
C LYS A 25 -1.83 7.25 -4.23
N GLY A 26 -2.87 7.12 -5.05
CA GLY A 26 -3.47 5.83 -5.40
C GLY A 26 -3.86 5.82 -6.86
N ALA A 27 -3.63 4.72 -7.55
CA ALA A 27 -3.97 4.57 -8.95
C ALA A 27 -4.44 3.13 -9.24
N LEU A 28 -5.56 3.02 -9.97
CA LEU A 28 -5.96 1.78 -10.64
C LEU A 28 -5.10 1.56 -11.88
N SER A 29 -4.87 0.30 -12.22
CA SER A 29 -4.28 -0.06 -13.51
C SER A 29 -5.18 0.42 -14.65
N ALA A 30 -4.57 0.91 -15.73
CA ALA A 30 -5.31 1.32 -16.92
C ALA A 30 -6.03 0.14 -17.62
N ASP A 31 -5.51 -1.07 -17.42
CA ASP A 31 -6.03 -2.30 -18.04
C ASP A 31 -7.05 -3.02 -17.13
N TYR A 32 -7.36 -2.45 -15.96
CA TYR A 32 -8.34 -3.06 -15.04
C TYR A 32 -9.76 -3.02 -15.62
N ALA A 33 -10.39 -4.18 -15.76
CA ALA A 33 -11.78 -4.29 -16.13
C ALA A 33 -12.68 -4.25 -14.89
N GLU A 34 -13.58 -3.26 -14.82
CA GLU A 34 -14.54 -3.12 -13.72
C GLU A 34 -15.37 -4.39 -13.54
N GLY A 35 -15.53 -4.84 -12.30
CA GLY A 35 -16.26 -6.06 -11.97
C GLY A 35 -15.50 -7.36 -12.21
N SER A 36 -14.24 -7.32 -12.65
CA SER A 36 -13.42 -8.53 -12.84
C SER A 36 -13.03 -9.19 -11.52
N VAL A 37 -12.98 -8.44 -10.43
CA VAL A 37 -12.71 -8.93 -9.07
C VAL A 37 -14.02 -9.02 -8.30
N THR A 38 -14.33 -10.21 -7.77
CA THR A 38 -15.54 -10.47 -6.98
C THR A 38 -15.24 -10.84 -5.53
N SER A 39 -14.00 -11.17 -5.24
CA SER A 39 -13.54 -11.55 -3.91
C SER A 39 -12.12 -11.04 -3.62
N VAL A 40 -11.91 -10.60 -2.38
CA VAL A 40 -10.64 -10.01 -1.96
C VAL A 40 -10.29 -10.38 -0.53
N VAL A 41 -9.00 -10.41 -0.23
CA VAL A 41 -8.44 -10.57 1.11
C VAL A 41 -7.40 -9.49 1.38
N VAL A 42 -7.26 -9.09 2.64
CA VAL A 42 -6.10 -8.31 3.10
C VAL A 42 -5.11 -9.30 3.71
N LEU A 43 -3.99 -9.50 3.05
CA LEU A 43 -2.91 -10.36 3.54
C LEU A 43 -2.14 -9.66 4.66
N PRO A 44 -1.41 -10.42 5.50
CA PRO A 44 -0.55 -9.83 6.52
C PRO A 44 0.44 -8.86 5.90
N LEU A 45 0.43 -7.63 6.41
CA LEU A 45 1.35 -6.60 5.97
C LEU A 45 2.72 -6.79 6.62
N LEU A 46 3.76 -6.32 5.97
CA LEU A 46 5.11 -6.30 6.52
C LEU A 46 5.33 -5.01 7.33
N TYR A 47 5.94 -5.11 8.51
CA TYR A 47 6.12 -3.99 9.42
C TYR A 47 7.56 -3.90 9.93
N SER A 48 8.06 -2.67 10.09
CA SER A 48 9.22 -2.44 10.92
C SER A 48 8.87 -2.62 12.41
N SER A 49 9.85 -2.95 13.22
CA SER A 49 9.65 -3.15 14.66
C SER A 49 9.01 -1.96 15.36
N ARG A 50 9.28 -0.73 14.89
CA ARG A 50 8.73 0.50 15.47
C ARG A 50 7.22 0.64 15.32
N VAL A 51 6.64 0.06 14.27
CA VAL A 51 5.21 0.16 13.98
C VAL A 51 4.49 -1.18 14.06
N ALA A 52 5.17 -2.24 14.50
CA ALA A 52 4.59 -3.58 14.60
C ALA A 52 3.34 -3.64 15.51
N ALA A 53 3.29 -2.83 16.56
CA ALA A 53 2.14 -2.75 17.47
C ALA A 53 0.85 -2.24 16.77
N TYR A 54 0.98 -1.52 15.65
CA TYR A 54 -0.16 -1.01 14.88
C TYR A 54 -0.72 -2.04 13.88
N GLN A 55 -0.02 -3.16 13.69
CA GLN A 55 -0.39 -4.15 12.67
C GLN A 55 -1.86 -4.57 12.69
N PRO A 56 -2.44 -5.00 13.82
CA PRO A 56 -3.84 -5.42 13.85
C PRO A 56 -4.81 -4.30 13.47
N THR A 57 -4.56 -3.09 13.99
CA THR A 57 -5.40 -1.92 13.71
C THR A 57 -5.33 -1.54 12.24
N VAL A 58 -4.12 -1.45 11.66
CA VAL A 58 -3.95 -1.11 10.24
C VAL A 58 -4.63 -2.12 9.32
N GLN A 59 -4.47 -3.41 9.59
CA GLN A 59 -5.12 -4.45 8.80
C GLN A 59 -6.64 -4.39 8.87
N PHE A 60 -7.18 -4.16 10.06
CA PHE A 60 -8.63 -4.03 10.27
C PHE A 60 -9.18 -2.81 9.53
N GLU A 61 -8.56 -1.64 9.69
CA GLU A 61 -8.98 -0.38 9.05
C GLU A 61 -8.92 -0.46 7.53
N LEU A 62 -7.87 -1.08 6.97
CA LEU A 62 -7.75 -1.27 5.52
C LEU A 62 -8.83 -2.21 4.97
N ALA A 63 -9.12 -3.30 5.66
CA ALA A 63 -10.19 -4.21 5.27
C ALA A 63 -11.55 -3.52 5.33
N ALA A 64 -11.84 -2.78 6.40
CA ALA A 64 -13.08 -2.02 6.56
C ALA A 64 -13.24 -0.96 5.46
N ALA A 65 -12.17 -0.19 5.17
CA ALA A 65 -12.18 0.83 4.14
C ALA A 65 -12.44 0.27 2.73
N LEU A 66 -11.81 -0.86 2.42
CA LEU A 66 -12.01 -1.52 1.14
C LEU A 66 -13.43 -2.09 1.00
N GLN A 67 -13.97 -2.67 2.08
CA GLN A 67 -15.32 -3.21 2.13
C GLN A 67 -16.38 -2.10 2.03
N GLU A 68 -16.20 -0.98 2.72
CA GLU A 68 -17.12 0.16 2.64
C GLU A 68 -17.27 0.67 1.22
N LYS A 69 -16.17 0.78 0.47
CA LYS A 69 -16.21 1.20 -0.94
C LYS A 69 -16.73 0.16 -1.90
N ASN A 70 -16.68 -1.12 -1.51
CA ASN A 70 -17.02 -2.26 -2.36
C ASN A 70 -17.97 -3.24 -1.64
N PRO A 71 -19.20 -2.82 -1.29
CA PRO A 71 -20.10 -3.63 -0.45
C PRO A 71 -20.57 -4.93 -1.13
N LYS A 72 -20.38 -5.07 -2.43
CA LYS A 72 -20.72 -6.27 -3.19
C LYS A 72 -19.58 -7.30 -3.25
N LEU A 73 -18.36 -6.92 -2.91
CA LEU A 73 -17.26 -7.85 -2.88
C LEU A 73 -17.39 -8.84 -1.71
N ARG A 74 -17.02 -10.08 -1.97
CA ARG A 74 -16.83 -11.08 -0.92
C ARG A 74 -15.47 -10.83 -0.25
N PHE A 75 -15.50 -10.51 1.03
CA PHE A 75 -14.30 -10.31 1.84
C PHE A 75 -13.92 -11.58 2.60
N MET A 76 -12.65 -11.96 2.53
CA MET A 76 -12.06 -12.92 3.45
C MET A 76 -11.37 -12.18 4.58
N ALA A 77 -11.70 -12.52 5.83
CA ALA A 77 -11.04 -11.93 7.00
C ALA A 77 -9.56 -12.36 7.06
N THR A 78 -8.69 -11.44 7.51
CA THR A 78 -7.24 -11.69 7.58
C THR A 78 -6.88 -12.89 8.48
N ASN A 79 -7.59 -13.06 9.59
CA ASN A 79 -7.40 -14.22 10.49
C ASN A 79 -7.80 -15.55 9.81
N GLU A 80 -8.85 -15.56 9.02
CA GLU A 80 -9.24 -16.73 8.22
C GLU A 80 -8.17 -17.04 7.17
N ALA A 81 -7.68 -16.01 6.49
CA ALA A 81 -6.59 -16.17 5.52
C ALA A 81 -5.34 -16.75 6.17
N LEU A 82 -4.93 -16.21 7.33
CA LEU A 82 -3.80 -16.74 8.09
C LEU A 82 -3.98 -18.20 8.48
N THR A 83 -5.16 -18.58 8.96
CA THR A 83 -5.48 -19.97 9.31
C THR A 83 -5.36 -20.88 8.09
N ARG A 84 -5.89 -20.48 6.95
CA ARG A 84 -5.79 -21.26 5.70
C ARG A 84 -4.34 -21.36 5.20
N LEU A 85 -3.62 -20.24 5.18
CA LEU A 85 -2.22 -20.20 4.76
C LEU A 85 -1.28 -20.97 5.68
N SER A 86 -1.65 -21.15 6.96
CA SER A 86 -0.81 -21.89 7.93
C SER A 86 -0.72 -23.38 7.61
N THR A 87 -1.57 -23.88 6.73
CA THR A 87 -1.48 -25.26 6.22
C THR A 87 -0.51 -25.32 5.05
N GLY A 88 0.61 -26.05 5.22
CA GLY A 88 1.64 -26.18 4.18
C GLY A 88 2.49 -24.91 3.98
N ASP A 89 2.92 -24.67 2.74
CA ASP A 89 3.83 -23.57 2.37
C ASP A 89 3.12 -22.23 2.09
N GLY A 90 1.84 -22.12 2.43
CA GLY A 90 1.04 -20.94 2.08
C GLY A 90 1.54 -19.63 2.70
N VAL A 91 2.02 -19.69 3.96
CA VAL A 91 2.59 -18.49 4.62
C VAL A 91 3.85 -18.01 3.91
N LEU A 92 4.74 -18.92 3.53
CA LEU A 92 5.96 -18.57 2.81
C LEU A 92 5.62 -18.00 1.44
N ALA A 93 4.72 -18.63 0.68
CA ALA A 93 4.29 -18.16 -0.62
C ALA A 93 3.64 -16.76 -0.55
N SER A 94 2.81 -16.47 0.45
CA SER A 94 2.19 -15.15 0.63
C SER A 94 3.21 -14.08 0.97
N ARG A 95 4.21 -14.40 1.79
CA ARG A 95 5.31 -13.51 2.13
C ARG A 95 6.19 -13.23 0.90
N ASP A 96 6.57 -14.27 0.15
CA ASP A 96 7.43 -14.15 -1.03
C ASP A 96 6.72 -13.36 -2.14
N LEU A 97 5.39 -13.54 -2.30
CA LEU A 97 4.54 -12.72 -3.15
C LEU A 97 4.61 -11.24 -2.74
N SER A 98 4.47 -10.93 -1.45
CA SER A 98 4.56 -9.57 -0.94
C SER A 98 5.94 -8.95 -1.22
N TYR A 99 7.02 -9.67 -0.98
CA TYR A 99 8.37 -9.20 -1.28
C TYR A 99 8.60 -8.97 -2.77
N ALA A 100 8.13 -9.85 -3.64
CA ALA A 100 8.27 -9.70 -5.08
C ALA A 100 7.59 -8.42 -5.58
N VAL A 101 6.34 -8.18 -5.17
CA VAL A 101 5.58 -6.98 -5.56
C VAL A 101 6.31 -5.69 -5.13
N PHE A 102 6.77 -5.60 -3.88
CA PHE A 102 7.37 -4.36 -3.39
C PHE A 102 8.81 -4.12 -3.84
N ASN A 103 9.54 -5.17 -4.12
CA ASN A 103 10.89 -5.06 -4.69
C ASN A 103 10.88 -4.98 -6.22
N LYS A 104 9.70 -4.89 -6.84
CA LYS A 104 9.53 -4.87 -8.31
C LYS A 104 10.23 -6.06 -8.99
N GLN A 105 10.18 -7.21 -8.32
CA GLN A 105 10.67 -8.46 -8.85
C GLN A 105 9.52 -9.19 -9.55
N GLU A 106 9.86 -10.12 -10.41
CA GLU A 106 8.88 -10.98 -11.04
C GLU A 106 8.17 -11.84 -10.00
N VAL A 107 6.83 -11.83 -10.02
CA VAL A 107 6.00 -12.67 -9.18
C VAL A 107 6.07 -14.10 -9.71
N LYS A 108 6.50 -15.02 -8.87
CA LYS A 108 6.57 -16.43 -9.26
C LYS A 108 5.16 -16.99 -9.41
N ALA A 109 4.86 -17.56 -10.57
CA ALA A 109 3.57 -18.18 -10.86
C ALA A 109 3.22 -19.30 -9.85
N GLU A 110 4.21 -19.98 -9.30
CA GLU A 110 4.04 -21.00 -8.28
C GLU A 110 3.52 -20.44 -6.96
N ASP A 111 4.08 -19.31 -6.47
CA ASP A 111 3.65 -18.68 -5.23
C ASP A 111 2.24 -18.10 -5.39
N LEU A 112 1.97 -17.46 -6.52
CA LEU A 112 0.66 -16.96 -6.88
C LEU A 112 -0.39 -18.07 -6.85
N LYS A 113 -0.11 -19.19 -7.53
CA LYS A 113 -1.01 -20.34 -7.59
C LYS A 113 -1.23 -20.97 -6.21
N LYS A 114 -0.21 -21.09 -5.38
CA LYS A 114 -0.33 -21.60 -4.00
C LYS A 114 -1.26 -20.72 -3.18
N VAL A 115 -1.04 -19.41 -3.19
CA VAL A 115 -1.87 -18.44 -2.43
C VAL A 115 -3.30 -18.48 -2.94
N GLN A 116 -3.52 -18.41 -4.25
CA GLN A 116 -4.85 -18.47 -4.85
C GLN A 116 -5.60 -19.76 -4.51
N THR A 117 -4.94 -20.92 -4.64
CA THR A 117 -5.56 -22.23 -4.37
C THR A 117 -5.99 -22.35 -2.92
N VAL A 118 -5.16 -21.89 -1.97
CA VAL A 118 -5.44 -21.98 -0.53
C VAL A 118 -6.55 -21.01 -0.13
N LEU A 119 -6.53 -19.78 -0.65
CA LEU A 119 -7.48 -18.74 -0.23
C LEU A 119 -8.80 -18.80 -1.01
N GLY A 120 -8.77 -19.18 -2.29
CA GLY A 120 -9.96 -19.21 -3.14
C GLY A 120 -10.62 -17.86 -3.35
N VAL A 121 -9.80 -16.78 -3.44
CA VAL A 121 -10.23 -15.41 -3.73
C VAL A 121 -9.56 -14.90 -5.00
N ASP A 122 -10.18 -13.90 -5.65
CA ASP A 122 -9.68 -13.36 -6.92
C ASP A 122 -8.48 -12.44 -6.72
N ALA A 123 -8.50 -11.62 -5.66
CA ALA A 123 -7.48 -10.61 -5.42
C ALA A 123 -7.00 -10.57 -3.97
N ALA A 124 -5.79 -10.09 -3.78
CA ALA A 124 -5.21 -9.86 -2.47
C ALA A 124 -4.67 -8.42 -2.35
N MET A 125 -5.03 -7.75 -1.27
CA MET A 125 -4.33 -6.54 -0.84
C MET A 125 -3.07 -6.96 -0.11
N ILE A 126 -1.95 -6.46 -0.58
CA ILE A 126 -0.62 -6.72 -0.06
C ILE A 126 -0.05 -5.41 0.44
N GLY A 127 0.45 -5.40 1.67
CA GLY A 127 1.19 -4.27 2.21
C GLY A 127 2.67 -4.45 1.97
N GLY A 128 3.33 -3.37 1.53
CA GLY A 128 4.76 -3.25 1.59
C GLY A 128 5.24 -3.13 3.03
N TYR A 129 6.48 -2.78 3.16
CA TYR A 129 7.06 -2.60 4.47
C TYR A 129 6.53 -1.31 5.09
N VAL A 130 5.52 -1.42 5.97
CA VAL A 130 5.08 -0.27 6.76
C VAL A 130 6.24 0.09 7.68
N ASN A 131 6.85 1.23 7.38
CA ASN A 131 8.11 1.62 7.96
C ASN A 131 8.00 2.97 8.67
N ALA A 132 8.70 3.10 9.81
CA ALA A 132 8.95 4.38 10.47
C ALA A 132 10.46 4.54 10.62
N GLU A 133 11.07 5.31 9.71
CA GLU A 133 12.48 5.63 9.72
C GLU A 133 12.70 7.12 9.95
N GLY A 134 13.62 7.44 10.82
CA GLY A 134 13.85 8.83 11.20
C GLY A 134 12.58 9.43 11.77
N ASN A 135 12.00 10.38 11.05
CA ASN A 135 10.74 11.05 11.37
C ASN A 135 9.65 10.85 10.30
N ARG A 136 9.73 9.79 9.49
CA ARG A 136 8.79 9.48 8.43
C ARG A 136 8.11 8.14 8.66
N VAL A 137 6.79 8.09 8.42
CA VAL A 137 6.03 6.85 8.30
C VAL A 137 5.62 6.68 6.84
N GLU A 138 5.77 5.48 6.31
CA GLU A 138 5.37 5.14 4.95
C GLU A 138 4.58 3.83 4.94
N MET A 139 3.46 3.83 4.25
CA MET A 139 2.53 2.70 4.12
C MET A 139 2.24 2.46 2.63
N PRO A 140 3.09 1.72 1.92
CA PRO A 140 2.83 1.32 0.54
C PRO A 140 1.91 0.09 0.51
N LEU A 141 0.92 0.11 -0.39
CA LEU A 141 -0.04 -0.95 -0.61
C LEU A 141 -0.16 -1.28 -2.09
N SER A 142 -0.51 -2.50 -2.39
CA SER A 142 -0.91 -2.93 -3.74
C SER A 142 -2.07 -3.93 -3.65
N ILE A 143 -2.94 -3.95 -4.66
CA ILE A 143 -3.90 -5.03 -4.85
C ILE A 143 -3.48 -5.77 -6.11
N ILE A 144 -3.29 -7.07 -5.95
CA ILE A 144 -2.86 -7.98 -7.00
C ILE A 144 -3.99 -8.96 -7.34
N ASP A 145 -4.23 -9.18 -8.62
CA ASP A 145 -5.08 -10.27 -9.11
C ASP A 145 -4.32 -11.59 -8.93
N LEU A 146 -4.84 -12.48 -8.10
CA LEU A 146 -4.21 -13.76 -7.81
C LEU A 146 -4.31 -14.78 -8.96
N ARG A 147 -5.14 -14.50 -9.97
CA ARG A 147 -5.33 -15.38 -11.13
C ARG A 147 -4.22 -15.24 -12.16
N ASN A 148 -3.69 -14.05 -12.33
CA ASN A 148 -2.69 -13.72 -13.35
C ASN A 148 -1.46 -12.98 -12.86
N GLY A 149 -1.46 -12.48 -11.62
CA GLY A 149 -0.35 -11.74 -11.01
C GLY A 149 -0.31 -10.27 -11.37
N GLU A 150 -1.33 -9.73 -12.04
CA GLU A 150 -1.39 -8.32 -12.40
C GLU A 150 -1.67 -7.44 -11.18
N ILE A 151 -0.94 -6.32 -11.08
CA ILE A 151 -1.21 -5.31 -10.06
C ILE A 151 -2.36 -4.44 -10.55
N ILE A 152 -3.53 -4.58 -9.91
CA ILE A 152 -4.75 -3.84 -10.28
C ILE A 152 -4.79 -2.45 -9.66
N TRP A 153 -4.18 -2.28 -8.50
CA TRP A 153 -4.14 -0.99 -7.82
C TRP A 153 -2.87 -0.85 -6.98
N THR A 154 -2.35 0.37 -6.93
CA THR A 154 -1.27 0.74 -6.03
C THR A 154 -1.64 1.97 -5.25
N GLY A 155 -1.24 2.02 -3.99
CA GLY A 155 -1.42 3.18 -3.14
C GLY A 155 -0.25 3.35 -2.18
N VAL A 156 0.07 4.58 -1.88
CA VAL A 156 1.06 4.91 -0.86
C VAL A 156 0.58 6.09 -0.03
N SER A 157 0.72 5.98 1.27
CA SER A 157 0.61 7.12 2.17
C SER A 157 1.92 7.28 2.91
N ALA A 158 2.45 8.50 2.94
CA ALA A 158 3.63 8.85 3.70
C ALA A 158 3.37 10.10 4.53
N GLY A 159 3.74 10.07 5.79
CA GLY A 159 3.62 11.17 6.73
C GLY A 159 4.94 11.45 7.44
N TRP A 160 5.10 12.67 7.93
CA TRP A 160 6.25 13.06 8.75
C TRP A 160 5.78 13.48 10.13
N PHE A 161 6.54 13.12 11.15
CA PHE A 161 6.33 13.58 12.52
C PHE A 161 7.57 14.36 13.00
N LYS A 162 7.35 15.28 13.95
CA LYS A 162 8.39 16.23 14.36
C LYS A 162 9.30 15.70 15.46
N SER A 163 8.83 14.73 16.21
CA SER A 163 9.57 14.19 17.37
C SER A 163 10.67 13.24 16.94
N SER A 164 11.83 13.30 17.61
CA SER A 164 12.86 12.28 17.50
C SER A 164 12.48 11.03 18.33
N VAL A 165 13.12 9.89 18.05
CA VAL A 165 12.88 8.63 18.78
C VAL A 165 13.12 8.76 20.29
N THR A 166 13.95 9.70 20.71
CA THR A 166 14.27 9.99 22.11
C THR A 166 13.32 11.00 22.77
N ASP A 167 12.41 11.60 22.00
CA ASP A 167 11.43 12.56 22.52
C ASP A 167 10.29 11.82 23.24
N LYS A 168 9.87 12.32 24.39
CA LYS A 168 8.71 11.78 25.12
C LYS A 168 7.40 11.82 24.33
N ARG A 169 7.30 12.71 23.33
CA ARG A 169 6.13 12.83 22.44
C ARG A 169 6.16 11.89 21.25
N PHE A 170 7.24 11.13 21.07
CA PHE A 170 7.41 10.27 19.90
C PHE A 170 6.23 9.34 19.66
N SER A 171 5.75 8.66 20.69
CA SER A 171 4.63 7.72 20.57
C SER A 171 3.32 8.40 20.16
N SER A 172 3.02 9.60 20.71
CA SER A 172 1.80 10.33 20.35
C SER A 172 1.85 10.91 18.94
N ASP A 173 3.01 11.41 18.53
CA ASP A 173 3.22 11.93 17.18
C ASP A 173 3.15 10.81 16.13
N LEU A 174 3.73 9.64 16.44
CA LEU A 174 3.65 8.45 15.60
C LEU A 174 2.20 7.97 15.46
N ASP A 175 1.45 7.89 16.57
CA ASP A 175 0.04 7.49 16.57
C ASP A 175 -0.81 8.42 15.70
N LEU A 176 -0.64 9.72 15.83
CA LEU A 176 -1.33 10.70 14.99
C LEU A 176 -0.99 10.52 13.51
N THR A 177 0.31 10.37 13.20
CA THR A 177 0.77 10.20 11.82
C THR A 177 0.25 8.90 11.20
N MET A 178 0.17 7.81 11.98
CA MET A 178 -0.43 6.54 11.54
C MET A 178 -1.92 6.70 11.23
N LYS A 179 -2.67 7.36 12.10
CA LYS A 179 -4.11 7.63 11.89
C LYS A 179 -4.37 8.50 10.66
N GLU A 180 -3.61 9.57 10.49
CA GLU A 180 -3.71 10.42 9.29
C GLU A 180 -3.37 9.66 8.01
N GLY A 181 -2.32 8.83 8.05
CA GLY A 181 -1.95 7.97 6.94
C GLY A 181 -3.03 6.98 6.55
N LEU A 182 -3.66 6.32 7.52
CA LEU A 182 -4.79 5.41 7.29
C LEU A 182 -6.01 6.13 6.71
N SER A 183 -6.37 7.31 7.23
CA SER A 183 -7.47 8.12 6.71
C SER A 183 -7.27 8.48 5.23
N LYS A 184 -6.03 8.78 4.84
CA LYS A 184 -5.69 9.06 3.45
C LYS A 184 -5.77 7.83 2.56
N LEU A 185 -5.24 6.68 3.03
CA LEU A 185 -5.39 5.41 2.32
C LEU A 185 -6.86 5.06 2.13
N HIS A 186 -7.69 5.25 3.16
CA HIS A 186 -9.13 5.06 3.06
C HIS A 186 -9.73 5.87 1.90
N SER A 187 -9.39 7.16 1.81
CA SER A 187 -9.91 8.03 0.74
C SER A 187 -9.51 7.57 -0.67
N MET A 188 -8.36 6.91 -0.80
CA MET A 188 -7.79 6.45 -2.07
C MET A 188 -8.15 5.01 -2.45
N MET A 189 -8.85 4.26 -1.58
CA MET A 189 -9.25 2.87 -1.87
C MET A 189 -10.01 2.79 -3.19
N PRO A 190 -9.70 1.80 -4.05
CA PRO A 190 -10.37 1.66 -5.34
C PRO A 190 -11.82 1.21 -5.16
N LYS A 191 -12.63 1.49 -6.18
CA LYS A 191 -13.89 0.80 -6.44
C LYS A 191 -13.63 -0.25 -7.50
N PHE A 192 -14.15 -1.45 -7.27
CA PHE A 192 -14.09 -2.58 -8.18
C PHE A 192 -15.44 -2.83 -8.85
#